data_297dfa32832a022fb0f9a737156f995d
#
_entry.id   297dfa32832a022fb0f9a737156f995d
#
_cell.length_a   1.000
_cell.length_b   1.000
_cell.length_c   1.000
_cell.angle_alpha   90.00
_cell.angle_beta   90.00
_cell.angle_gamma   90.00
#
_symmetry.space_group_name_H-M   'P 1'
#
loop_
_entity.id
_entity.type
_entity.pdbx_description
1 polymer ?
#
loop_
_entity_poly.entity_id
_entity_poly.type
_entity_poly.pdbx_seq_one_letter_code
_entity_poly.pdbx_strand_id
1 'polypeptide(L)'
;MRITIRKDKRYPYKVGMDDKKLLIPQQKQFGGFCQKHGCSVTACSIALQFAGVKQEDGTVWNQREIYQYAKKHIPGYNGSKLTIWGCKSVINKIAGREVAFWHSNNGRHDTSIRANIDTSLREGNIILFEEKNPIHTVVLLGIDSKGRYIVATNGRVVRRSRAGEIRKALHGMTGAKNQKNWWSGRDHGAGYVVIKG
;
A
#
# COMPACT_ATOMS: atom_id res chain seq x y z
N MET A 1 -6.42 5.71 17.52
CA MET A 1 -6.67 4.41 16.81
C MET A 1 -6.00 3.27 17.59
N ARG A 2 -6.77 2.26 17.97
CA ARG A 2 -6.27 1.04 18.64
C ARG A 2 -6.01 -0.03 17.58
N ILE A 3 -4.77 -0.58 17.53
CA ILE A 3 -4.40 -1.62 16.58
C ILE A 3 -4.14 -2.92 17.33
N THR A 4 -4.85 -3.99 16.95
CA THR A 4 -4.65 -5.35 17.45
C THR A 4 -4.13 -6.24 16.34
N ILE A 5 -3.13 -7.09 16.62
CA ILE A 5 -2.52 -7.99 15.64
C ILE A 5 -2.66 -9.42 16.14
N ARG A 6 -3.26 -10.30 15.34
CA ARG A 6 -3.46 -11.72 15.66
C ARG A 6 -2.99 -12.59 14.50
N LYS A 7 -2.41 -13.76 14.79
CA LYS A 7 -2.21 -14.81 13.78
C LYS A 7 -3.55 -15.40 13.39
N ASP A 8 -3.66 -15.86 12.16
CA ASP A 8 -4.86 -16.46 11.60
C ASP A 8 -4.54 -17.74 10.82
N LYS A 9 -5.47 -18.70 10.78
CA LYS A 9 -5.28 -19.98 10.07
C LYS A 9 -5.32 -19.82 8.54
N ARG A 10 -6.13 -18.90 8.03
CA ARG A 10 -6.36 -18.68 6.59
C ARG A 10 -5.46 -17.59 6.02
N TYR A 11 -5.18 -16.56 6.81
CA TYR A 11 -4.29 -15.45 6.48
C TYR A 11 -3.20 -15.37 7.53
N PRO A 12 -1.93 -15.06 7.16
CA PRO A 12 -0.82 -15.00 8.12
C PRO A 12 -1.12 -14.12 9.33
N TYR A 13 -1.85 -13.02 9.10
CA TYR A 13 -2.25 -12.09 10.16
C TYR A 13 -3.64 -11.49 9.90
N LYS A 14 -4.38 -11.24 10.98
CA LYS A 14 -5.53 -10.34 11.06
C LYS A 14 -5.14 -9.12 11.87
N VAL A 15 -5.49 -7.94 11.35
CA VAL A 15 -5.27 -6.66 12.03
C VAL A 15 -6.62 -6.01 12.28
N GLY A 16 -6.94 -5.79 13.55
CA GLY A 16 -8.09 -4.97 13.95
C GLY A 16 -7.63 -3.52 14.11
N MET A 17 -8.37 -2.59 13.53
CA MET A 17 -8.13 -1.15 13.60
C MET A 17 -9.45 -0.46 13.93
N ASP A 18 -9.67 -0.17 15.21
CA ASP A 18 -10.96 0.29 15.75
C ASP A 18 -12.11 -0.64 15.30
N ASP A 19 -12.99 -0.21 14.41
CA ASP A 19 -14.12 -0.96 13.85
C ASP A 19 -13.75 -1.83 12.63
N LYS A 20 -12.55 -1.66 12.05
CA LYS A 20 -12.11 -2.35 10.84
C LYS A 20 -11.32 -3.61 11.14
N LYS A 21 -11.45 -4.59 10.25
CA LYS A 21 -10.72 -5.86 10.31
C LYS A 21 -10.05 -6.15 8.98
N LEU A 22 -8.71 -6.12 8.99
CA LEU A 22 -7.89 -6.36 7.81
C LEU A 22 -7.30 -7.77 7.84
N LEU A 23 -7.44 -8.47 6.73
CA LEU A 23 -6.77 -9.72 6.46
C LEU A 23 -5.47 -9.40 5.71
N ILE A 24 -4.33 -9.78 6.27
CA ILE A 24 -3.03 -9.52 5.65
C ILE A 24 -2.64 -10.71 4.79
N PRO A 25 -2.77 -10.62 3.45
CA PRO A 25 -2.51 -11.74 2.56
C PRO A 25 -1.01 -11.98 2.36
N GLN A 26 -0.67 -13.23 2.07
CA GLN A 26 0.70 -13.59 1.70
C GLN A 26 0.94 -13.27 0.22
N GLN A 27 2.00 -12.55 -0.10
CA GLN A 27 2.32 -12.19 -1.49
C GLN A 27 2.39 -13.40 -2.42
N LYS A 28 2.93 -14.51 -1.95
CA LYS A 28 3.16 -15.73 -2.74
C LYS A 28 1.90 -16.62 -2.91
N GLN A 29 0.78 -16.23 -2.33
CA GLN A 29 -0.42 -17.09 -2.20
C GLN A 29 -0.95 -17.60 -3.54
N PHE A 30 -0.81 -16.84 -4.62
CA PHE A 30 -1.39 -17.16 -5.94
C PHE A 30 -0.37 -17.54 -7.00
N GLY A 31 0.90 -17.73 -6.65
CA GLY A 31 1.95 -18.10 -7.62
C GLY A 31 2.18 -17.08 -8.76
N GLY A 32 2.87 -17.49 -9.82
CA GLY A 32 3.05 -16.71 -11.04
C GLY A 32 3.48 -15.25 -10.80
N PHE A 33 2.74 -14.29 -11.37
CA PHE A 33 2.98 -12.85 -11.19
C PHE A 33 2.99 -12.44 -9.71
N CYS A 34 2.03 -12.92 -8.93
CA CYS A 34 1.92 -12.56 -7.51
C CYS A 34 3.14 -13.02 -6.71
N GLN A 35 3.77 -14.13 -7.07
CA GLN A 35 4.98 -14.61 -6.41
C GLN A 35 6.17 -13.67 -6.61
N LYS A 36 6.36 -13.15 -7.82
CA LYS A 36 7.51 -12.32 -8.21
C LYS A 36 7.27 -10.83 -7.96
N HIS A 37 6.09 -10.34 -8.29
CA HIS A 37 5.75 -8.91 -8.35
C HIS A 37 4.50 -8.52 -7.55
N GLY A 38 3.99 -9.41 -6.70
CA GLY A 38 2.71 -9.27 -6.02
C GLY A 38 2.67 -8.29 -4.85
N CYS A 39 3.79 -7.65 -4.47
CA CYS A 39 3.79 -6.72 -3.33
C CYS A 39 2.80 -5.56 -3.51
N SER A 40 2.73 -4.99 -4.72
CA SER A 40 1.83 -3.88 -5.02
C SER A 40 0.35 -4.29 -4.98
N VAL A 41 -0.01 -5.43 -5.60
CA VAL A 41 -1.42 -5.92 -5.55
C VAL A 41 -1.79 -6.43 -4.14
N THR A 42 -0.82 -6.90 -3.35
CA THR A 42 -1.02 -7.21 -1.93
C THR A 42 -1.35 -5.95 -1.14
N ALA A 43 -0.61 -4.87 -1.36
CA ALA A 43 -0.88 -3.57 -0.76
C ALA A 43 -2.25 -3.01 -1.19
N CYS A 44 -2.62 -3.15 -2.47
CA CYS A 44 -3.96 -2.78 -2.96
C CYS A 44 -5.06 -3.57 -2.26
N SER A 45 -4.89 -4.89 -2.04
CA SER A 45 -5.86 -5.71 -1.31
C SER A 45 -6.09 -5.21 0.12
N ILE A 46 -5.02 -4.86 0.83
CA ILE A 46 -5.12 -4.28 2.18
C ILE A 46 -5.83 -2.91 2.14
N ALA A 47 -5.49 -2.08 1.17
CA ALA A 47 -6.07 -0.75 1.00
C ALA A 47 -7.59 -0.81 0.70
N LEU A 48 -8.02 -1.69 -0.19
CA LEU A 48 -9.43 -1.89 -0.52
C LEU A 48 -10.22 -2.38 0.70
N GLN A 49 -9.68 -3.33 1.47
CA GLN A 49 -10.30 -3.78 2.72
C GLN A 49 -10.44 -2.62 3.72
N PHE A 50 -9.38 -1.81 3.86
CA PHE A 50 -9.39 -0.64 4.76
C PHE A 50 -10.45 0.39 4.34
N ALA A 51 -10.60 0.63 3.04
CA ALA A 51 -11.63 1.52 2.49
C ALA A 51 -13.04 0.91 2.48
N GLY A 52 -13.22 -0.31 3.00
CA GLY A 52 -14.51 -1.00 3.05
C GLY A 52 -15.00 -1.51 1.70
N VAL A 53 -14.12 -1.60 0.70
CA VAL A 53 -14.45 -2.03 -0.66
C VAL A 53 -14.42 -3.55 -0.76
N LYS A 54 -15.56 -4.14 -1.11
CA LYS A 54 -15.74 -5.58 -1.31
C LYS A 54 -16.19 -5.87 -2.74
N GLN A 55 -16.10 -7.13 -3.13
CA GLN A 55 -16.74 -7.64 -4.34
C GLN A 55 -18.26 -7.73 -4.17
N GLU A 56 -19.01 -7.97 -5.24
CA GLU A 56 -20.45 -8.09 -5.22
C GLU A 56 -20.95 -9.23 -4.31
N ASP A 57 -20.17 -10.32 -4.21
CA ASP A 57 -20.45 -11.44 -3.32
C ASP A 57 -20.06 -11.21 -1.84
N GLY A 58 -19.60 -10.00 -1.50
CA GLY A 58 -19.17 -9.60 -0.17
C GLY A 58 -17.75 -10.06 0.21
N THR A 59 -17.04 -10.76 -0.68
CA THR A 59 -15.65 -11.18 -0.43
C THR A 59 -14.66 -10.04 -0.58
N VAL A 60 -13.45 -10.21 -0.04
CA VAL A 60 -12.36 -9.24 -0.22
C VAL A 60 -11.67 -9.45 -1.56
N TRP A 61 -11.26 -8.35 -2.19
CA TRP A 61 -10.44 -8.39 -3.39
C TRP A 61 -9.08 -9.01 -3.08
N ASN A 62 -8.76 -10.15 -3.71
CA ASN A 62 -7.46 -10.80 -3.57
C ASN A 62 -6.47 -10.32 -4.66
N GLN A 63 -5.20 -10.70 -4.51
CA GLN A 63 -4.13 -10.23 -5.39
C GLN A 63 -4.32 -10.63 -6.86
N ARG A 64 -4.82 -11.84 -7.14
CA ARG A 64 -5.06 -12.34 -8.49
C ARG A 64 -6.17 -11.54 -9.18
N GLU A 65 -7.26 -11.30 -8.48
CA GLU A 65 -8.40 -10.52 -8.98
C GLU A 65 -8.01 -9.07 -9.25
N ILE A 66 -7.28 -8.43 -8.33
CA ILE A 66 -6.77 -7.07 -8.53
C ILE A 66 -5.83 -7.01 -9.74
N TYR A 67 -4.95 -7.98 -9.91
CA TYR A 67 -4.06 -8.06 -11.07
C TYR A 67 -4.85 -8.21 -12.38
N GLN A 68 -5.83 -9.12 -12.42
CA GLN A 68 -6.69 -9.33 -13.59
C GLN A 68 -7.53 -8.10 -13.90
N TYR A 69 -8.10 -7.48 -12.87
CA TYR A 69 -8.85 -6.24 -13.02
C TYR A 69 -7.98 -5.12 -13.60
N ALA A 70 -6.78 -4.94 -13.07
CA ALA A 70 -5.84 -3.93 -13.58
C ALA A 70 -5.51 -4.15 -15.05
N LYS A 71 -5.23 -5.39 -15.46
CA LYS A 71 -4.98 -5.74 -16.89
C LYS A 71 -6.14 -5.41 -17.80
N LYS A 72 -7.37 -5.62 -17.33
CA LYS A 72 -8.58 -5.41 -18.12
C LYS A 72 -9.01 -3.95 -18.20
N HIS A 73 -8.82 -3.19 -17.10
CA HIS A 73 -9.49 -1.90 -16.93
C HIS A 73 -8.55 -0.69 -16.82
N ILE A 74 -7.23 -0.92 -16.65
CA ILE A 74 -6.26 0.17 -16.62
C ILE A 74 -5.62 0.31 -17.99
N PRO A 75 -5.91 1.38 -18.74
CA PRO A 75 -5.37 1.58 -20.08
C PRO A 75 -3.84 1.55 -20.09
N GLY A 76 -3.25 0.78 -21.02
CA GLY A 76 -1.80 0.66 -21.18
C GLY A 76 -1.08 -0.14 -20.10
N TYR A 77 -1.78 -0.72 -19.12
CA TYR A 77 -1.15 -1.63 -18.17
C TYR A 77 -0.83 -2.99 -18.83
N ASN A 78 0.45 -3.29 -18.93
CA ASN A 78 0.97 -4.48 -19.62
C ASN A 78 1.12 -5.71 -18.70
N GLY A 79 0.68 -5.64 -17.45
CA GLY A 79 0.84 -6.73 -16.48
C GLY A 79 2.16 -6.72 -15.72
N SER A 80 2.96 -5.66 -15.82
CA SER A 80 4.16 -5.47 -15.00
C SER A 80 3.84 -5.11 -13.55
N LYS A 81 4.88 -4.90 -12.72
CA LYS A 81 4.69 -4.39 -11.36
C LYS A 81 3.96 -3.04 -11.38
N LEU A 82 2.91 -2.89 -10.56
CA LEU A 82 2.28 -1.60 -10.35
C LEU A 82 3.23 -0.66 -9.59
N THR A 83 3.39 0.55 -10.09
CA THR A 83 4.00 1.64 -9.32
C THR A 83 3.05 2.06 -8.18
N ILE A 84 3.53 2.84 -7.21
CA ILE A 84 2.65 3.38 -6.15
C ILE A 84 1.52 4.23 -6.73
N TRP A 85 1.80 5.03 -7.77
CA TRP A 85 0.75 5.75 -8.49
C TRP A 85 -0.24 4.80 -9.18
N GLY A 86 0.26 3.71 -9.76
CA GLY A 86 -0.58 2.66 -10.33
C GLY A 86 -1.48 2.00 -9.28
N CYS A 87 -0.99 1.79 -8.07
CA CYS A 87 -1.80 1.32 -6.95
C CYS A 87 -2.96 2.28 -6.67
N LYS A 88 -2.70 3.61 -6.60
CA LYS A 88 -3.76 4.63 -6.46
C LYS A 88 -4.83 4.47 -7.53
N SER A 89 -4.41 4.39 -8.78
CA SER A 89 -5.31 4.30 -9.93
C SER A 89 -6.20 3.05 -9.87
N VAL A 90 -5.61 1.90 -9.58
CA VAL A 90 -6.34 0.62 -9.45
C VAL A 90 -7.31 0.66 -8.27
N ILE A 91 -6.87 1.12 -7.10
CA ILE A 91 -7.70 1.20 -5.90
C ILE A 91 -8.93 2.07 -6.16
N ASN A 92 -8.76 3.30 -6.68
CA ASN A 92 -9.86 4.20 -6.95
C ASN A 92 -10.81 3.68 -8.05
N LYS A 93 -10.26 3.02 -9.07
CA LYS A 93 -11.06 2.41 -10.13
C LYS A 93 -11.94 1.27 -9.61
N ILE A 94 -11.39 0.38 -8.79
CA ILE A 94 -12.14 -0.72 -8.13
C ILE A 94 -13.18 -0.14 -7.16
N ALA A 95 -12.81 0.87 -6.39
CA ALA A 95 -13.71 1.49 -5.42
C ALA A 95 -14.87 2.27 -6.05
N GLY A 96 -14.79 2.65 -7.33
CA GLY A 96 -15.74 3.52 -8.00
C GLY A 96 -15.79 4.96 -7.43
N ARG A 97 -14.87 5.30 -6.55
CA ARG A 97 -14.74 6.60 -5.87
C ARG A 97 -13.30 6.87 -5.46
N GLU A 98 -12.97 8.10 -5.12
CA GLU A 98 -11.65 8.45 -4.64
C GLU A 98 -11.49 8.10 -3.14
N VAL A 99 -10.67 7.09 -2.86
CA VAL A 99 -10.29 6.64 -1.50
C VAL A 99 -8.77 6.65 -1.31
N ALA A 100 -8.02 6.70 -2.41
CA ALA A 100 -6.56 6.72 -2.45
C ALA A 100 -6.07 8.06 -3.01
N PHE A 101 -5.25 8.77 -2.23
CA PHE A 101 -4.81 10.14 -2.50
C PHE A 101 -3.29 10.18 -2.64
N TRP A 102 -2.79 10.75 -3.73
CA TRP A 102 -1.36 10.93 -3.96
C TRP A 102 -0.80 12.12 -3.19
N HIS A 103 0.31 11.91 -2.50
CA HIS A 103 1.11 12.95 -1.86
C HIS A 103 2.52 12.96 -2.45
N SER A 104 2.87 14.03 -3.14
CA SER A 104 4.21 14.23 -3.68
C SER A 104 5.19 14.62 -2.58
N ASN A 105 6.41 14.07 -2.67
CA ASN A 105 7.54 14.40 -1.80
C ASN A 105 8.59 15.28 -2.50
N ASN A 106 8.34 15.72 -3.72
CA ASN A 106 9.28 16.53 -4.49
C ASN A 106 9.66 17.78 -3.71
N GLY A 107 10.98 18.02 -3.54
CA GLY A 107 11.51 19.17 -2.83
C GLY A 107 11.29 19.19 -1.32
N ARG A 108 10.81 18.11 -0.70
CA ARG A 108 10.55 18.04 0.75
C ARG A 108 11.68 17.32 1.49
N HIS A 109 11.96 17.78 2.72
CA HIS A 109 12.89 17.13 3.65
C HIS A 109 12.25 15.92 4.35
N ASP A 110 13.07 14.95 4.74
CA ASP A 110 12.69 13.73 5.46
C ASP A 110 11.79 13.99 6.67
N THR A 111 12.11 15.05 7.44
CA THR A 111 11.36 15.44 8.65
C THR A 111 9.95 15.87 8.31
N SER A 112 9.77 16.65 7.22
CA SER A 112 8.44 17.11 6.77
C SER A 112 7.60 15.94 6.23
N ILE A 113 8.22 15.03 5.47
CA ILE A 113 7.55 13.85 4.94
C ILE A 113 7.09 12.95 6.10
N ARG A 114 7.97 12.73 7.09
CA ARG A 114 7.64 11.95 8.28
C ARG A 114 6.50 12.59 9.07
N ALA A 115 6.54 13.90 9.28
CA ALA A 115 5.48 14.61 9.99
C ALA A 115 4.12 14.45 9.31
N ASN A 116 4.07 14.58 7.98
CA ASN A 116 2.83 14.41 7.22
C ASN A 116 2.30 12.97 7.29
N ILE A 117 3.18 11.96 7.17
CA ILE A 117 2.81 10.55 7.32
C ILE A 117 2.29 10.28 8.73
N ASP A 118 3.00 10.77 9.76
CA ASP A 118 2.60 10.60 11.16
C ASP A 118 1.23 11.22 11.45
N THR A 119 0.96 12.41 10.90
CA THR A 119 -0.35 13.08 11.00
C THR A 119 -1.44 12.23 10.35
N SER A 120 -1.25 11.80 9.11
CA SER A 120 -2.21 10.94 8.40
C SER A 120 -2.52 9.64 9.15
N LEU A 121 -1.49 8.98 9.72
CA LEU A 121 -1.68 7.76 10.51
C LEU A 121 -2.44 8.02 11.82
N ARG A 122 -2.23 9.18 12.47
CA ARG A 122 -2.99 9.57 13.68
C ARG A 122 -4.43 9.93 13.37
N GLU A 123 -4.70 10.46 12.19
CA GLU A 123 -6.06 10.70 11.66
C GLU A 123 -6.81 9.40 11.30
N GLY A 124 -6.17 8.26 11.51
CA GLY A 124 -6.79 6.96 11.25
C GLY A 124 -6.65 6.45 9.83
N ASN A 125 -5.88 7.12 8.96
CA ASN A 125 -5.60 6.66 7.60
C ASN A 125 -4.49 5.58 7.58
N ILE A 126 -4.32 4.88 6.44
CA ILE A 126 -3.16 4.04 6.19
C ILE A 126 -2.36 4.57 4.99
N ILE A 127 -1.08 4.20 4.92
CA ILE A 127 -0.15 4.74 3.92
C ILE A 127 0.45 3.60 3.09
N LEU A 128 0.37 3.71 1.76
CA LEU A 128 1.13 2.87 0.84
C LEU A 128 2.37 3.62 0.37
N PHE A 129 3.53 2.97 0.43
CA PHE A 129 4.74 3.51 -0.17
C PHE A 129 5.71 2.40 -0.62
N GLU A 130 6.74 2.78 -1.35
CA GLU A 130 7.72 1.87 -1.92
C GLU A 130 9.08 2.01 -1.22
N GLU A 131 9.63 0.88 -0.76
CA GLU A 131 11.01 0.75 -0.29
C GLU A 131 11.95 0.48 -1.46
N LYS A 132 13.22 0.92 -1.39
CA LYS A 132 14.15 0.80 -2.52
C LYS A 132 14.91 -0.53 -2.57
N ASN A 133 15.47 -1.02 -1.55
CA ASN A 133 16.36 -2.18 -1.61
C ASN A 133 15.89 -3.33 -0.72
N PRO A 134 15.24 -4.35 -1.27
CA PRO A 134 14.73 -4.45 -2.66
C PRO A 134 13.53 -3.53 -2.91
N ILE A 135 13.25 -3.19 -4.16
CA ILE A 135 12.02 -2.43 -4.49
C ILE A 135 10.80 -3.21 -4.03
N HIS A 136 10.13 -2.69 -3.01
CA HIS A 136 9.04 -3.38 -2.34
C HIS A 136 7.95 -2.43 -1.87
N THR A 137 6.68 -2.75 -2.18
CA THR A 137 5.54 -1.97 -1.72
C THR A 137 5.10 -2.46 -0.34
N VAL A 138 4.98 -1.53 0.60
CA VAL A 138 4.54 -1.77 1.98
C VAL A 138 3.35 -0.90 2.35
N VAL A 139 2.64 -1.29 3.41
CA VAL A 139 1.52 -0.53 3.97
C VAL A 139 1.82 -0.17 5.42
N LEU A 140 1.86 1.12 5.73
CA LEU A 140 1.87 1.60 7.11
C LEU A 140 0.44 1.60 7.64
N LEU A 141 0.23 0.86 8.71
CA LEU A 141 -1.09 0.69 9.34
C LEU A 141 -1.29 1.66 10.52
N GLY A 142 -0.22 2.21 11.09
CA GLY A 142 -0.29 3.12 12.23
C GLY A 142 1.02 3.21 13.00
N ILE A 143 0.92 3.80 14.20
CA ILE A 143 2.05 4.01 15.12
C ILE A 143 1.73 3.30 16.44
N ASP A 144 2.67 2.50 16.95
CA ASP A 144 2.51 1.80 18.21
C ASP A 144 2.80 2.71 19.43
N SER A 145 2.54 2.21 20.64
CA SER A 145 2.77 2.96 21.90
C SER A 145 4.23 3.33 22.14
N LYS A 146 5.18 2.69 21.45
CA LYS A 146 6.62 3.02 21.49
C LYS A 146 7.05 3.95 20.37
N GLY A 147 6.10 4.54 19.64
CA GLY A 147 6.34 5.47 18.55
C GLY A 147 6.93 4.82 17.28
N ARG A 148 6.74 3.52 17.05
CA ARG A 148 7.23 2.80 15.86
C ARG A 148 6.10 2.62 14.86
N TYR A 149 6.41 2.61 13.55
CA TYR A 149 5.43 2.21 12.55
C TYR A 149 5.07 0.73 12.65
N ILE A 150 3.78 0.45 12.53
CA ILE A 150 3.24 -0.89 12.29
C ILE A 150 3.12 -1.05 10.79
N VAL A 151 3.89 -1.97 10.23
CA VAL A 151 4.06 -2.15 8.78
C VAL A 151 3.57 -3.52 8.35
N ALA A 152 2.64 -3.56 7.40
CA ALA A 152 2.26 -4.77 6.70
C ALA A 152 3.16 -4.96 5.47
N THR A 153 3.83 -6.09 5.38
CA THR A 153 4.80 -6.43 4.34
C THR A 153 4.91 -7.94 4.14
N ASN A 154 4.85 -8.45 2.91
CA ASN A 154 5.05 -9.88 2.57
C ASN A 154 4.26 -10.88 3.45
N GLY A 155 3.01 -10.58 3.77
CA GLY A 155 2.20 -11.42 4.65
C GLY A 155 2.60 -11.36 6.11
N ARG A 156 3.40 -10.37 6.52
CA ARG A 156 3.81 -10.14 7.91
C ARG A 156 3.36 -8.77 8.38
N VAL A 157 3.23 -8.65 9.70
CA VAL A 157 3.07 -7.35 10.36
C VAL A 157 4.26 -7.17 11.28
N VAL A 158 5.05 -6.16 11.02
CA VAL A 158 6.30 -5.86 11.76
C VAL A 158 6.27 -4.45 12.34
N ARG A 159 7.12 -4.20 13.32
CA ARG A 159 7.30 -2.87 13.92
C ARG A 159 8.67 -2.34 13.52
N ARG A 160 8.71 -1.13 12.97
CA ARG A 160 9.93 -0.50 12.45
C ARG A 160 10.12 0.91 12.99
N SER A 161 11.36 1.35 13.17
CA SER A 161 11.64 2.73 13.56
C SER A 161 11.18 3.69 12.46
N ARG A 162 10.50 4.77 12.84
CA ARG A 162 9.95 5.74 11.89
C ARG A 162 11.03 6.36 11.01
N ALA A 163 12.14 6.79 11.59
CA ALA A 163 13.25 7.37 10.85
C ALA A 163 13.88 6.37 9.87
N GLY A 164 14.07 5.11 10.29
CA GLY A 164 14.64 4.05 9.43
C GLY A 164 13.72 3.72 8.26
N GLU A 165 12.41 3.66 8.49
CA GLU A 165 11.43 3.35 7.45
C GLU A 165 11.31 4.47 6.42
N ILE A 166 11.23 5.72 6.86
CA ILE A 166 11.20 6.88 5.95
C ILE A 166 12.49 6.96 5.14
N ARG A 167 13.64 6.70 5.73
CA ARG A 167 14.92 6.69 5.01
C ARG A 167 14.95 5.64 3.89
N LYS A 168 14.41 4.45 4.13
CA LYS A 168 14.25 3.41 3.10
C LYS A 168 13.31 3.88 1.98
N ALA A 169 12.18 4.45 2.34
CA ALA A 169 11.20 4.99 1.43
C ALA A 169 11.79 6.14 0.60
N LEU A 170 12.52 7.07 1.23
CA LEU A 170 13.14 8.21 0.57
C LEU A 170 14.22 7.78 -0.43
N HIS A 171 15.04 6.80 -0.10
CA HIS A 171 15.97 6.22 -1.07
C HIS A 171 15.22 5.54 -2.24
N GLY A 172 14.02 5.04 -2.03
CA GLY A 172 13.10 4.57 -3.05
C GLY A 172 12.45 5.73 -3.82
N MET A 173 12.12 6.81 -3.12
CA MET A 173 11.45 7.99 -3.66
C MET A 173 12.40 8.94 -4.40
N THR A 174 13.65 9.13 -3.95
CA THR A 174 14.66 9.96 -4.63
C THR A 174 15.23 9.32 -5.89
N GLY A 175 15.13 8.00 -6.03
CA GLY A 175 15.42 7.29 -7.28
C GLY A 175 14.29 7.34 -8.31
N ALA A 176 13.24 8.06 -8.01
CA ALA A 176 11.97 8.10 -8.71
C ALA A 176 11.91 9.00 -9.95
N LYS A 177 13.06 9.30 -10.57
CA LYS A 177 13.03 9.62 -12.02
C LYS A 177 12.27 8.55 -12.84
N ASN A 178 11.84 7.45 -12.22
CA ASN A 178 11.30 6.26 -12.84
C ASN A 178 9.92 5.82 -12.31
N GLN A 179 9.21 6.61 -11.52
CA GLN A 179 7.78 6.35 -11.31
C GLN A 179 6.98 6.91 -12.51
N LYS A 180 7.43 6.55 -13.71
CA LYS A 180 6.60 6.77 -14.88
C LYS A 180 5.32 6.01 -14.68
N ASN A 181 4.23 6.69 -14.81
CA ASN A 181 2.95 6.06 -15.06
C ASN A 181 3.07 5.41 -16.44
N TRP A 182 3.33 4.11 -16.49
CA TRP A 182 3.58 3.36 -17.72
C TRP A 182 2.44 3.54 -18.75
N TRP A 183 1.25 3.87 -18.27
CA TRP A 183 0.09 4.07 -19.11
C TRP A 183 -0.22 5.53 -19.45
N SER A 184 0.39 6.51 -18.81
CA SER A 184 0.20 7.93 -19.16
C SER A 184 1.45 8.61 -19.68
N GLY A 185 2.62 7.96 -19.60
CA GLY A 185 3.92 8.56 -19.93
C GLY A 185 4.31 9.73 -19.02
N ARG A 186 3.53 10.05 -18.00
CA ARG A 186 3.79 11.14 -17.07
C ARG A 186 4.64 10.66 -15.90
N ASP A 187 5.66 11.44 -15.56
CA ASP A 187 6.44 11.27 -14.34
C ASP A 187 5.69 11.94 -13.18
N HIS A 188 5.25 11.15 -12.20
CA HIS A 188 4.56 11.66 -11.01
C HIS A 188 5.54 11.97 -9.86
N GLY A 189 6.84 11.77 -10.09
CA GLY A 189 7.87 12.00 -9.08
C GLY A 189 7.82 11.05 -7.90
N ALA A 190 8.54 11.40 -6.83
CA ALA A 190 8.54 10.68 -5.58
C ALA A 190 7.29 10.98 -4.74
N GLY A 191 6.73 9.97 -4.10
CA GLY A 191 5.55 10.17 -3.25
C GLY A 191 5.04 8.91 -2.58
N TYR A 192 3.93 9.05 -1.90
CA TYR A 192 3.20 7.98 -1.23
C TYR A 192 1.70 8.15 -1.45
N VAL A 193 0.93 7.12 -1.13
CA VAL A 193 -0.53 7.14 -1.24
C VAL A 193 -1.15 7.04 0.13
N VAL A 194 -2.02 7.98 0.48
CA VAL A 194 -2.87 7.96 1.67
C VAL A 194 -4.18 7.27 1.31
N ILE A 195 -4.57 6.28 2.09
CA ILE A 195 -5.88 5.62 1.96
C ILE A 195 -6.78 6.12 3.08
N LYS A 196 -7.93 6.67 2.72
CA LYS A 196 -8.99 7.06 3.64
C LYS A 196 -10.04 5.95 3.73
N GLY A 197 -10.48 5.67 4.92
CA GLY A 197 -11.47 4.64 5.19
C GLY A 197 -12.86 5.16 5.46
#